data_a93d652b9f9edb6ba92aa322cca27744
#
_entry.id   a93d652b9f9edb6ba92aa322cca27744
#
_cell.length_a   1.000
_cell.length_b   1.000
_cell.length_c   1.000
_cell.angle_alpha   90.00
_cell.angle_beta   90.00
_cell.angle_gamma   90.00
#
_symmetry.space_group_name_H-M   'P 1'
#
loop_
_entity.id
_entity.type
_entity.pdbx_description
1 polymer ?
#
loop_
_entity_poly.entity_id
_entity_poly.type
_entity_poly.pdbx_seq_one_letter_code
_entity_poly.pdbx_strand_id
1 'polypeptide(L)'
;MHKEGARSLYVISDFQKNMAGSQSVKADTGQHISLVQLKASTLPNVAVDSVALLSAIHRPGESEKLVVRLHNYAGETAEKIPLKLLVNGAQKALGSYTIKARAVQYDTITFSGLQAGWQRAEISLQDNPVTFDNQFYFSFNVRQQMPVLLIDGGTPNPYLNAVFAADPFFNARHVPDGNIDYASLNTYPLIVLSDLNAISTGLAQQLKTYVNKGGTLLVFPSNDADLTSYRALLEPLNAAYPEKLLIGDTKVSGINLQNQVFKNIFEDFPQNPDLPVVKKYYTLSSSSNNRSENIMFLPGRLPFWTGYSSGRGKVYVSAVALDEDFSNLPRHALFLPVMFRIALLSGHDQPLFYTLGADETIEVPPVQTNPKQLLKLVKQGQSIIPEVKQEEGSTLLYMADRLQETGIYDLKKQDSTVAVIAFNDNRSESDLSYLSGSELSALVPRAATVLASGKASLKSMVTESNFGLQLWKLCIILALIFLGVEIALIRFFKTDRQQVSQPV
;
A
#
# COMPACT_ATOMS: atom_id res chain seq x y z
N MET A 1 -55.01 25.40 -13.77
CA MET A 1 -54.09 25.60 -12.62
C MET A 1 -53.88 24.27 -11.95
N HIS A 2 -52.80 23.55 -12.30
CA HIS A 2 -52.38 22.35 -11.55
C HIS A 2 -51.75 22.86 -10.26
N LYS A 3 -52.33 22.48 -9.11
CA LYS A 3 -51.66 22.60 -7.82
C LYS A 3 -50.44 21.71 -7.84
N GLU A 4 -49.25 22.28 -7.85
CA GLU A 4 -48.01 21.58 -7.59
C GLU A 4 -48.09 21.05 -6.16
N GLY A 5 -48.41 19.75 -6.02
CA GLY A 5 -48.41 19.09 -4.72
C GLY A 5 -46.95 18.97 -4.25
N ALA A 6 -46.69 19.27 -2.97
CA ALA A 6 -45.40 19.06 -2.37
C ALA A 6 -44.95 17.58 -2.60
N ARG A 7 -43.81 17.38 -3.25
CA ARG A 7 -43.29 16.03 -3.52
C ARG A 7 -42.53 15.55 -2.30
N SER A 8 -42.99 14.45 -1.70
CA SER A 8 -42.27 13.77 -0.61
C SER A 8 -41.39 12.65 -1.18
N LEU A 9 -40.11 12.70 -0.88
CA LEU A 9 -39.11 11.69 -1.25
C LEU A 9 -38.71 10.91 0.01
N TYR A 10 -38.87 9.60 0.01
CA TYR A 10 -38.40 8.72 1.10
C TYR A 10 -37.16 7.97 0.62
N VAL A 11 -36.04 8.15 1.32
CA VAL A 11 -34.81 7.38 1.12
C VAL A 11 -34.70 6.40 2.26
N ILE A 12 -34.78 5.11 1.93
CA ILE A 12 -34.73 4.01 2.91
C ILE A 12 -33.40 3.31 2.74
N SER A 13 -32.57 3.32 3.78
CA SER A 13 -31.25 2.70 3.79
C SER A 13 -30.81 2.46 5.24
N ASP A 14 -29.80 1.65 5.42
CA ASP A 14 -29.05 1.52 6.66
C ASP A 14 -28.06 2.68 6.87
N PHE A 15 -27.73 3.42 5.82
CA PHE A 15 -26.80 4.55 5.82
C PHE A 15 -25.42 4.19 6.40
N GLN A 16 -24.79 3.18 5.83
CA GLN A 16 -23.41 2.83 6.16
C GLN A 16 -22.46 4.00 5.87
N LYS A 17 -21.45 4.19 6.73
CA LYS A 17 -20.51 5.33 6.62
C LYS A 17 -19.70 5.29 5.33
N ASN A 18 -19.37 4.10 4.82
CA ASN A 18 -18.62 3.90 3.58
C ASN A 18 -19.41 4.34 2.32
N MET A 19 -20.76 4.27 2.37
CA MET A 19 -21.65 4.68 1.27
C MET A 19 -21.98 6.18 1.30
N ALA A 20 -21.79 6.85 2.44
CA ALA A 20 -22.06 8.26 2.59
C ALA A 20 -20.91 9.08 2.03
N GLY A 21 -21.02 9.51 0.77
CA GLY A 21 -20.11 10.49 0.21
C GLY A 21 -20.08 11.78 1.05
N SER A 22 -18.96 12.49 1.02
CA SER A 22 -18.77 13.76 1.76
C SER A 22 -19.60 14.92 1.21
N GLN A 23 -20.41 14.70 0.18
CA GLN A 23 -21.22 15.76 -0.46
C GLN A 23 -22.61 15.83 0.20
N SER A 24 -22.97 17.03 0.69
CA SER A 24 -24.32 17.29 1.15
C SER A 24 -25.33 17.16 0.00
N VAL A 25 -26.41 16.46 0.24
CA VAL A 25 -27.52 16.33 -0.72
C VAL A 25 -28.17 17.70 -0.88
N LYS A 26 -28.16 18.25 -2.10
CA LYS A 26 -28.86 19.49 -2.44
C LYS A 26 -30.35 19.15 -2.67
N ALA A 27 -31.22 19.60 -1.79
CA ALA A 27 -32.66 19.50 -2.00
C ALA A 27 -33.15 20.74 -2.76
N ASP A 28 -34.03 20.52 -3.74
CA ASP A 28 -34.72 21.59 -4.45
C ASP A 28 -35.82 22.22 -3.57
N THR A 29 -36.04 23.52 -3.68
CA THR A 29 -37.06 24.22 -2.90
C THR A 29 -38.44 23.70 -3.27
N GLY A 30 -39.08 22.96 -2.39
CA GLY A 30 -40.42 22.34 -2.59
C GLY A 30 -40.45 20.82 -2.46
N GLN A 31 -39.32 20.17 -2.24
CA GLN A 31 -39.25 18.74 -1.95
C GLN A 31 -39.06 18.51 -0.43
N HIS A 32 -39.89 17.66 0.15
CA HIS A 32 -39.70 17.17 1.52
C HIS A 32 -38.98 15.82 1.45
N ILE A 33 -37.75 15.76 1.98
CA ILE A 33 -36.94 14.53 1.99
C ILE A 33 -37.03 13.90 3.37
N SER A 34 -37.45 12.63 3.43
CA SER A 34 -37.45 11.83 4.64
C SER A 34 -36.47 10.71 4.54
N LEU A 35 -35.43 10.71 5.40
CA LEU A 35 -34.46 9.62 5.51
C LEU A 35 -34.99 8.60 6.52
N VAL A 36 -35.20 7.37 6.08
CA VAL A 36 -35.64 6.26 6.93
C VAL A 36 -34.44 5.35 7.19
N GLN A 37 -33.84 5.47 8.36
CA GLN A 37 -32.72 4.63 8.76
C GLN A 37 -33.21 3.26 9.25
N LEU A 38 -32.81 2.21 8.54
CA LEU A 38 -32.99 0.83 8.98
C LEU A 38 -31.86 0.48 9.96
N LYS A 39 -32.18 0.10 11.19
CA LYS A 39 -31.20 -0.42 12.12
C LYS A 39 -30.85 -1.85 11.73
N ALA A 40 -29.65 -2.03 11.17
CA ALA A 40 -29.07 -3.36 11.10
C ALA A 40 -28.47 -3.75 12.47
N SER A 41 -28.45 -5.04 12.79
CA SER A 41 -27.70 -5.54 13.95
C SER A 41 -26.19 -5.41 13.63
N THR A 42 -25.40 -4.98 14.61
CA THR A 42 -23.94 -5.03 14.49
C THR A 42 -23.53 -6.50 14.42
N LEU A 43 -22.98 -6.90 13.28
CA LEU A 43 -22.44 -8.24 13.10
C LEU A 43 -20.94 -8.24 13.48
N PRO A 44 -20.47 -9.32 14.13
CA PRO A 44 -19.05 -9.50 14.30
C PRO A 44 -18.38 -9.62 12.92
N ASN A 45 -17.27 -8.94 12.74
CA ASN A 45 -16.49 -9.00 11.51
C ASN A 45 -15.00 -8.73 11.78
N VAL A 46 -14.16 -9.65 11.32
CA VAL A 46 -12.71 -9.53 11.33
C VAL A 46 -12.21 -9.76 9.92
N ALA A 47 -11.43 -8.83 9.41
CA ALA A 47 -10.86 -8.95 8.07
C ALA A 47 -9.34 -8.78 8.08
N VAL A 48 -8.71 -9.26 6.99
CA VAL A 48 -7.33 -8.89 6.64
C VAL A 48 -7.40 -7.62 5.80
N ASP A 49 -6.85 -6.52 6.33
CA ASP A 49 -6.82 -5.24 5.61
C ASP A 49 -5.68 -5.17 4.60
N SER A 50 -4.51 -5.69 4.97
CA SER A 50 -3.33 -5.66 4.11
C SER A 50 -2.28 -6.67 4.54
N VAL A 51 -1.36 -6.94 3.63
CA VAL A 51 -0.19 -7.79 3.87
C VAL A 51 1.06 -7.10 3.33
N ALA A 52 2.21 -7.39 3.96
CA ALA A 52 3.52 -6.95 3.49
C ALA A 52 4.57 -8.02 3.76
N LEU A 53 5.42 -8.31 2.77
CA LEU A 53 6.60 -9.14 2.97
C LEU A 53 7.75 -8.29 3.51
N LEU A 54 8.49 -8.80 4.49
CA LEU A 54 9.61 -8.07 5.09
C LEU A 54 10.88 -8.13 4.23
N SER A 55 10.99 -9.12 3.38
CA SER A 55 12.10 -9.29 2.44
C SER A 55 11.79 -8.54 1.16
N ALA A 56 12.77 -7.80 0.62
CA ALA A 56 12.65 -7.13 -0.67
C ALA A 56 12.87 -8.07 -1.86
N ILE A 57 13.58 -9.19 -1.65
CA ILE A 57 13.80 -10.22 -2.65
C ILE A 57 13.54 -11.58 -2.02
N HIS A 58 12.82 -12.42 -2.74
CA HIS A 58 12.43 -13.76 -2.32
C HIS A 58 13.26 -14.80 -3.04
N ARG A 59 13.82 -15.76 -2.26
CA ARG A 59 14.71 -16.82 -2.75
C ARG A 59 14.12 -18.20 -2.49
N PRO A 60 14.39 -19.19 -3.36
CA PRO A 60 13.98 -20.55 -3.10
C PRO A 60 14.62 -21.11 -1.83
N GLY A 61 13.83 -21.82 -1.02
CA GLY A 61 14.33 -22.47 0.19
C GLY A 61 14.51 -21.58 1.41
N GLU A 62 14.51 -20.27 1.26
CA GLU A 62 14.60 -19.34 2.41
C GLU A 62 13.26 -19.19 3.14
N SER A 63 13.35 -18.75 4.40
CA SER A 63 12.18 -18.42 5.20
C SER A 63 11.73 -16.97 4.93
N GLU A 64 10.45 -16.81 4.67
CA GLU A 64 9.81 -15.51 4.46
C GLU A 64 9.02 -15.09 5.70
N LYS A 65 8.96 -13.77 5.92
CA LYS A 65 8.16 -13.16 6.98
C LYS A 65 7.09 -12.26 6.37
N LEU A 66 5.84 -12.65 6.57
CA LEU A 66 4.66 -11.93 6.14
C LEU A 66 4.06 -11.18 7.32
N VAL A 67 4.02 -9.87 7.25
CA VAL A 67 3.25 -9.04 8.16
C VAL A 67 1.81 -9.00 7.68
N VAL A 68 0.88 -9.37 8.54
CA VAL A 68 -0.56 -9.35 8.28
C VAL A 68 -1.19 -8.29 9.17
N ARG A 69 -1.96 -7.39 8.59
CA ARG A 69 -2.77 -6.42 9.30
C ARG A 69 -4.19 -6.94 9.43
N LEU A 70 -4.58 -7.28 10.66
CA LEU A 70 -5.91 -7.76 11.02
C LEU A 70 -6.72 -6.62 11.64
N HIS A 71 -7.97 -6.51 11.28
CA HIS A 71 -8.87 -5.49 11.81
C HIS A 71 -10.16 -6.14 12.31
N ASN A 72 -10.51 -5.89 13.56
CA ASN A 72 -11.81 -6.24 14.12
C ASN A 72 -12.74 -5.03 14.02
N TYR A 73 -13.69 -5.09 13.12
CA TYR A 73 -14.71 -4.04 12.90
C TYR A 73 -15.84 -4.08 13.92
N ALA A 74 -15.95 -5.16 14.69
CA ALA A 74 -17.00 -5.34 15.69
C ALA A 74 -16.75 -4.56 16.98
N GLY A 75 -17.83 -4.30 17.71
CA GLY A 75 -17.80 -3.67 19.04
C GLY A 75 -17.38 -4.61 20.17
N GLU A 76 -17.11 -5.88 19.88
CA GLU A 76 -16.74 -6.93 20.84
C GLU A 76 -15.40 -7.53 20.46
N THR A 77 -14.70 -8.14 21.44
CA THR A 77 -13.45 -8.84 21.18
C THR A 77 -13.72 -10.11 20.39
N ALA A 78 -13.03 -10.27 19.28
CA ALA A 78 -13.02 -11.48 18.49
C ALA A 78 -11.99 -12.48 19.05
N GLU A 79 -12.45 -13.61 19.54
CA GLU A 79 -11.59 -14.58 20.20
C GLU A 79 -11.30 -15.78 19.30
N LYS A 80 -10.03 -16.21 19.28
CA LYS A 80 -9.58 -17.45 18.64
C LYS A 80 -9.99 -17.57 17.16
N ILE A 81 -9.90 -16.47 16.41
CA ILE A 81 -10.18 -16.48 14.98
C ILE A 81 -9.10 -17.30 14.26
N PRO A 82 -9.47 -18.41 13.60
CA PRO A 82 -8.50 -19.22 12.85
C PRO A 82 -8.05 -18.48 11.59
N LEU A 83 -6.75 -18.48 11.34
CA LEU A 83 -6.13 -17.94 10.13
C LEU A 83 -5.24 -18.98 9.48
N LYS A 84 -5.40 -19.20 8.18
CA LYS A 84 -4.56 -20.07 7.36
C LYS A 84 -3.83 -19.26 6.32
N LEU A 85 -2.55 -19.56 6.10
CA LEU A 85 -1.80 -19.09 4.95
C LEU A 85 -1.63 -20.26 3.97
N LEU A 86 -2.13 -20.09 2.76
CA LEU A 86 -1.94 -21.00 1.64
C LEU A 86 -0.99 -20.35 0.63
N VAL A 87 -0.04 -21.12 0.08
CA VAL A 87 0.80 -20.68 -1.04
C VAL A 87 0.80 -21.79 -2.08
N ASN A 88 0.43 -21.46 -3.29
CA ASN A 88 0.22 -22.41 -4.39
C ASN A 88 -0.70 -23.59 -4.01
N GLY A 89 -1.74 -23.32 -3.20
CA GLY A 89 -2.68 -24.32 -2.71
C GLY A 89 -2.18 -25.15 -1.52
N ALA A 90 -0.89 -25.05 -1.14
CA ALA A 90 -0.34 -25.75 0.02
C ALA A 90 -0.42 -24.89 1.28
N GLN A 91 -0.89 -25.47 2.38
CA GLN A 91 -0.90 -24.77 3.68
C GLN A 91 0.52 -24.57 4.18
N LYS A 92 0.92 -23.33 4.40
CA LYS A 92 2.24 -22.92 4.90
C LYS A 92 2.24 -22.52 6.36
N ALA A 93 1.11 -21.95 6.83
CA ALA A 93 0.96 -21.60 8.24
C ALA A 93 -0.50 -21.71 8.69
N LEU A 94 -0.67 -21.92 9.99
CA LEU A 94 -1.95 -21.92 10.68
C LEU A 94 -1.76 -21.16 12.00
N GLY A 95 -2.64 -20.20 12.29
CA GLY A 95 -2.64 -19.43 13.51
C GLY A 95 -4.04 -19.27 14.09
N SER A 96 -4.13 -18.75 15.29
CA SER A 96 -5.38 -18.38 15.94
C SER A 96 -5.17 -17.07 16.67
N TYR A 97 -6.03 -16.08 16.41
CA TYR A 97 -5.84 -14.69 16.84
C TYR A 97 -7.01 -14.20 17.68
N THR A 98 -6.67 -13.44 18.72
CA THR A 98 -7.67 -12.73 19.54
C THR A 98 -7.45 -11.23 19.32
N ILE A 99 -8.46 -10.55 18.79
CA ILE A 99 -8.37 -9.14 18.38
C ILE A 99 -9.40 -8.35 19.17
N LYS A 100 -8.95 -7.33 19.91
CA LYS A 100 -9.83 -6.47 20.73
C LYS A 100 -10.86 -5.77 19.84
N ALA A 101 -11.99 -5.39 20.48
CA ALA A 101 -13.05 -4.62 19.84
C ALA A 101 -12.50 -3.38 19.13
N ARG A 102 -12.88 -3.17 17.86
CA ARG A 102 -12.50 -2.03 17.00
C ARG A 102 -10.99 -1.78 16.92
N ALA A 103 -10.18 -2.84 17.10
CA ALA A 103 -8.73 -2.74 17.10
C ALA A 103 -8.12 -3.25 15.79
N VAL A 104 -7.00 -2.64 15.44
CA VAL A 104 -6.08 -3.13 14.40
C VAL A 104 -4.93 -3.84 15.10
N GLN A 105 -4.59 -5.02 14.62
CA GLN A 105 -3.47 -5.81 15.09
C GLN A 105 -2.56 -6.18 13.93
N TYR A 106 -1.24 -6.06 14.15
CA TYR A 106 -0.23 -6.55 13.22
C TYR A 106 0.37 -7.82 13.78
N ASP A 107 0.51 -8.82 12.92
CA ASP A 107 1.20 -10.06 13.27
C ASP A 107 2.15 -10.49 12.16
N THR A 108 3.17 -11.28 12.51
CA THR A 108 4.19 -11.73 11.58
C THR A 108 4.17 -13.24 11.46
N ILE A 109 3.81 -13.73 10.29
CA ILE A 109 3.78 -15.15 9.96
C ILE A 109 5.09 -15.51 9.26
N THR A 110 5.82 -16.49 9.82
CA THR A 110 7.02 -17.04 9.17
C THR A 110 6.66 -18.32 8.43
N PHE A 111 7.09 -18.42 7.18
CA PHE A 111 6.86 -19.60 6.34
C PHE A 111 8.04 -19.87 5.41
N SER A 112 8.14 -21.08 4.86
CA SER A 112 9.29 -21.52 4.05
C SER A 112 8.89 -22.52 2.96
N GLY A 113 9.87 -23.04 2.26
CA GLY A 113 9.67 -24.06 1.23
C GLY A 113 9.05 -23.50 -0.04
N LEU A 114 9.45 -22.28 -0.43
CA LEU A 114 9.08 -21.64 -1.67
C LEU A 114 9.93 -22.17 -2.82
N GLN A 115 9.29 -22.34 -3.97
CA GLN A 115 9.95 -22.68 -5.22
C GLN A 115 10.12 -21.44 -6.08
N ALA A 116 11.06 -21.45 -7.02
CA ALA A 116 11.23 -20.35 -7.97
C ALA A 116 9.97 -20.14 -8.83
N GLY A 117 9.74 -18.88 -9.21
CA GLY A 117 8.61 -18.47 -10.02
C GLY A 117 7.52 -17.75 -9.22
N TRP A 118 6.38 -17.52 -9.87
CA TRP A 118 5.25 -16.83 -9.28
C TRP A 118 4.59 -17.65 -8.17
N GLN A 119 4.39 -17.02 -7.03
CA GLN A 119 3.67 -17.57 -5.89
C GLN A 119 2.27 -16.97 -5.84
N ARG A 120 1.26 -17.85 -5.72
CA ARG A 120 -0.14 -17.50 -5.53
C ARG A 120 -0.48 -17.75 -4.08
N ALA A 121 -0.74 -16.69 -3.34
CA ALA A 121 -0.94 -16.80 -1.91
C ALA A 121 -2.33 -16.30 -1.50
N GLU A 122 -2.87 -16.97 -0.49
CA GLU A 122 -4.18 -16.68 0.08
C GLU A 122 -4.09 -16.77 1.60
N ILE A 123 -4.62 -15.74 2.27
CA ILE A 123 -4.94 -15.83 3.69
C ILE A 123 -6.43 -16.09 3.80
N SER A 124 -6.80 -17.12 4.55
CA SER A 124 -8.18 -17.47 4.85
C SER A 124 -8.44 -17.32 6.34
N LEU A 125 -9.40 -16.48 6.71
CA LEU A 125 -9.99 -16.38 8.04
C LEU A 125 -11.23 -17.27 8.14
N GLN A 126 -11.60 -17.68 9.35
CA GLN A 126 -12.90 -18.27 9.61
C GLN A 126 -13.68 -17.35 10.56
N ASP A 127 -14.33 -16.36 9.96
CA ASP A 127 -15.23 -15.45 10.65
C ASP A 127 -16.66 -15.62 10.14
N ASN A 128 -17.63 -15.53 11.04
CA ASN A 128 -19.06 -15.67 10.77
C ASN A 128 -19.84 -14.62 11.56
N PRO A 129 -20.93 -14.06 11.01
CA PRO A 129 -21.63 -14.47 9.80
C PRO A 129 -21.15 -13.78 8.51
N VAL A 130 -20.24 -12.80 8.60
CA VAL A 130 -19.71 -12.08 7.44
C VAL A 130 -18.60 -12.92 6.82
N THR A 131 -18.72 -13.26 5.54
CA THR A 131 -17.80 -14.20 4.88
C THR A 131 -17.17 -13.66 3.60
N PHE A 132 -17.64 -12.53 3.06
CA PHE A 132 -17.14 -11.99 1.79
C PHE A 132 -15.69 -11.51 1.88
N ASP A 133 -15.23 -11.09 3.06
CA ASP A 133 -13.88 -10.58 3.34
C ASP A 133 -12.98 -11.57 4.09
N ASN A 134 -13.43 -12.82 4.24
CA ASN A 134 -12.69 -13.90 4.88
C ASN A 134 -11.45 -14.36 4.08
N GLN A 135 -11.32 -13.96 2.82
CA GLN A 135 -10.21 -14.30 1.96
C GLN A 135 -9.44 -13.04 1.58
N PHE A 136 -8.11 -13.16 1.59
CA PHE A 136 -7.21 -12.11 1.14
C PHE A 136 -6.15 -12.71 0.23
N TYR A 137 -6.08 -12.22 -1.00
CA TYR A 137 -5.20 -12.74 -2.04
C TYR A 137 -3.99 -11.85 -2.23
N PHE A 138 -2.82 -12.47 -2.43
CA PHE A 138 -1.61 -11.76 -2.82
C PHE A 138 -0.71 -12.64 -3.68
N SER A 139 0.18 -12.00 -4.43
CA SER A 139 1.11 -12.69 -5.30
C SER A 139 2.48 -12.05 -5.25
N PHE A 140 3.52 -12.84 -5.39
CA PHE A 140 4.91 -12.39 -5.44
C PHE A 140 5.76 -13.36 -6.25
N ASN A 141 6.95 -12.91 -6.67
CA ASN A 141 7.83 -13.74 -7.48
C ASN A 141 9.07 -14.13 -6.69
N VAL A 142 9.35 -15.43 -6.64
CA VAL A 142 10.58 -16.01 -6.07
C VAL A 142 11.59 -16.18 -7.19
N ARG A 143 12.67 -15.42 -7.13
CA ARG A 143 13.68 -15.41 -8.17
C ARG A 143 14.68 -16.54 -7.99
N GLN A 144 14.94 -17.31 -9.06
CA GLN A 144 15.99 -18.33 -9.06
C GLN A 144 17.37 -17.71 -8.98
N GLN A 145 17.60 -16.64 -9.72
CA GLN A 145 18.84 -15.89 -9.78
C GLN A 145 18.57 -14.42 -10.03
N MET A 146 19.52 -13.59 -9.61
CA MET A 146 19.49 -12.15 -9.83
C MET A 146 20.63 -11.75 -10.76
N PRO A 147 20.36 -11.26 -11.98
CA PRO A 147 21.40 -10.79 -12.87
C PRO A 147 21.97 -9.45 -12.38
N VAL A 148 23.29 -9.34 -12.41
CA VAL A 148 24.04 -8.12 -12.09
C VAL A 148 24.99 -7.80 -13.26
N LEU A 149 24.96 -6.56 -13.74
CA LEU A 149 25.88 -6.12 -14.79
C LEU A 149 27.03 -5.34 -14.16
N LEU A 150 28.25 -5.79 -14.43
CA LEU A 150 29.48 -5.14 -14.02
C LEU A 150 30.14 -4.54 -15.26
N ILE A 151 30.20 -3.21 -15.34
CA ILE A 151 30.84 -2.49 -16.43
C ILE A 151 32.23 -2.06 -15.93
N ASP A 152 33.25 -2.65 -16.49
CA ASP A 152 34.64 -2.45 -16.07
C ASP A 152 35.40 -1.59 -17.08
N GLY A 153 36.20 -0.63 -16.61
CA GLY A 153 37.04 0.26 -17.43
C GLY A 153 38.31 -0.41 -17.95
N GLY A 154 38.45 -1.72 -17.76
CA GLY A 154 39.64 -2.48 -18.20
C GLY A 154 39.45 -3.96 -17.90
N THR A 155 40.28 -4.51 -17.04
CA THR A 155 40.16 -5.89 -16.59
C THR A 155 39.00 -6.00 -15.53
N PRO A 156 38.28 -7.15 -15.50
CA PRO A 156 37.26 -7.38 -14.47
C PRO A 156 37.82 -7.16 -13.07
N ASN A 157 37.08 -6.37 -12.27
CA ASN A 157 37.50 -6.08 -10.91
C ASN A 157 37.43 -7.35 -10.04
N PRO A 158 38.55 -7.81 -9.43
CA PRO A 158 38.59 -9.06 -8.69
C PRO A 158 37.74 -9.04 -7.43
N TYR A 159 37.55 -7.89 -6.81
CA TYR A 159 36.75 -7.76 -5.59
C TYR A 159 35.25 -7.89 -5.88
N LEU A 160 34.77 -7.27 -6.97
CA LEU A 160 33.39 -7.43 -7.42
C LEU A 160 33.12 -8.86 -7.86
N ASN A 161 34.07 -9.48 -8.56
CA ASN A 161 33.95 -10.88 -8.92
C ASN A 161 33.86 -11.78 -7.67
N ALA A 162 34.72 -11.57 -6.66
CA ALA A 162 34.69 -12.32 -5.41
C ALA A 162 33.37 -12.13 -4.64
N VAL A 163 32.86 -10.89 -4.58
CA VAL A 163 31.58 -10.59 -3.93
C VAL A 163 30.44 -11.38 -4.56
N PHE A 164 30.21 -11.26 -5.85
CA PHE A 164 29.05 -11.89 -6.49
C PHE A 164 29.22 -13.39 -6.75
N ALA A 165 30.46 -13.91 -6.76
CA ALA A 165 30.73 -15.34 -6.79
C ALA A 165 30.50 -16.03 -5.41
N ALA A 166 30.47 -15.26 -4.33
CA ALA A 166 30.26 -15.80 -2.98
C ALA A 166 28.84 -16.36 -2.74
N ASP A 167 27.85 -15.95 -3.54
CA ASP A 167 26.49 -16.45 -3.49
C ASP A 167 25.97 -16.76 -4.91
N PRO A 168 25.66 -18.04 -5.24
CA PRO A 168 25.19 -18.45 -6.57
C PRO A 168 23.84 -17.85 -6.96
N PHE A 169 23.16 -17.16 -6.06
CA PHE A 169 21.97 -16.37 -6.37
C PHE A 169 22.28 -15.22 -7.32
N PHE A 170 23.46 -14.62 -7.23
CA PHE A 170 23.88 -13.55 -8.11
C PHE A 170 24.51 -14.11 -9.38
N ASN A 171 23.97 -13.72 -10.53
CA ASN A 171 24.54 -14.01 -11.84
C ASN A 171 25.20 -12.74 -12.38
N ALA A 172 26.46 -12.53 -11.99
CA ALA A 172 27.23 -11.36 -12.39
C ALA A 172 27.84 -11.54 -13.76
N ARG A 173 27.66 -10.53 -14.63
CA ARG A 173 28.27 -10.48 -15.96
C ARG A 173 29.18 -9.28 -16.06
N HIS A 174 30.47 -9.52 -16.36
CA HIS A 174 31.46 -8.49 -16.67
C HIS A 174 31.40 -8.10 -18.14
N VAL A 175 31.38 -6.80 -18.41
CA VAL A 175 31.39 -6.23 -19.76
C VAL A 175 32.30 -5.03 -19.77
N PRO A 176 33.30 -4.98 -20.66
CA PRO A 176 34.12 -3.79 -20.83
C PRO A 176 33.28 -2.62 -21.37
N ASP A 177 33.63 -1.40 -21.01
CA ASP A 177 32.91 -0.16 -21.35
C ASP A 177 32.70 0.07 -22.85
N GLY A 178 33.58 -0.47 -23.69
CA GLY A 178 33.46 -0.42 -25.16
C GLY A 178 32.51 -1.44 -25.79
N ASN A 179 31.95 -2.42 -25.01
CA ASN A 179 31.21 -3.56 -25.55
C ASN A 179 29.80 -3.70 -24.93
N ILE A 180 29.18 -2.60 -24.51
CA ILE A 180 27.92 -2.60 -23.81
C ILE A 180 26.75 -2.77 -24.79
N ASP A 181 25.93 -3.77 -24.56
CA ASP A 181 24.59 -3.89 -25.18
C ASP A 181 23.55 -3.04 -24.45
N TYR A 182 23.33 -1.84 -24.96
CA TYR A 182 22.39 -0.89 -24.36
C TYR A 182 20.95 -1.39 -24.32
N ALA A 183 20.55 -2.28 -25.22
CA ALA A 183 19.19 -2.81 -25.24
C ALA A 183 18.92 -3.74 -24.06
N SER A 184 19.95 -4.38 -23.52
CA SER A 184 19.84 -5.32 -22.41
C SER A 184 19.91 -4.67 -21.03
N LEU A 185 20.28 -3.38 -20.89
CA LEU A 185 20.49 -2.72 -19.58
C LEU A 185 19.29 -2.87 -18.65
N ASN A 186 18.08 -2.72 -19.16
CA ASN A 186 16.84 -2.82 -18.37
C ASN A 186 16.55 -4.24 -17.82
N THR A 187 17.30 -5.26 -18.25
CA THR A 187 17.17 -6.63 -17.74
C THR A 187 17.92 -6.84 -16.42
N TYR A 188 18.84 -5.93 -16.09
CA TYR A 188 19.64 -5.99 -14.89
C TYR A 188 19.06 -5.06 -13.82
N PRO A 189 18.66 -5.58 -12.65
CA PRO A 189 18.24 -4.74 -11.52
C PRO A 189 19.36 -3.83 -11.00
N LEU A 190 20.61 -4.32 -11.03
CA LEU A 190 21.79 -3.61 -10.58
C LEU A 190 22.83 -3.53 -11.70
N ILE A 191 23.33 -2.32 -11.95
CA ILE A 191 24.50 -2.06 -12.78
C ILE A 191 25.58 -1.42 -11.91
N VAL A 192 26.81 -1.94 -11.97
CA VAL A 192 27.96 -1.41 -11.25
C VAL A 192 28.98 -0.89 -12.27
N LEU A 193 29.37 0.37 -12.12
CA LEU A 193 30.51 0.95 -12.86
C LEU A 193 31.75 0.84 -11.98
N SER A 194 32.79 0.25 -12.50
CA SER A 194 34.06 0.06 -11.81
C SER A 194 35.23 0.47 -12.70
N ASP A 195 36.04 1.38 -12.18
CA ASP A 195 37.30 1.76 -12.78
C ASP A 195 37.20 2.33 -14.20
N LEU A 196 36.14 3.02 -14.54
CA LEU A 196 35.97 3.72 -15.80
C LEU A 196 36.80 5.04 -15.78
N ASN A 197 37.81 5.19 -16.63
CA ASN A 197 38.54 6.45 -16.71
C ASN A 197 37.69 7.60 -17.24
N ALA A 198 36.83 7.33 -18.23
CA ALA A 198 35.84 8.30 -18.73
C ALA A 198 34.52 7.61 -19.06
N ILE A 199 33.43 8.30 -18.84
CA ILE A 199 32.08 7.83 -19.16
C ILE A 199 31.64 8.49 -20.46
N SER A 200 31.45 7.70 -21.53
CA SER A 200 30.99 8.24 -22.81
C SER A 200 29.58 8.88 -22.68
N THR A 201 29.33 9.91 -23.48
CA THR A 201 28.03 10.60 -23.50
C THR A 201 26.86 9.65 -23.82
N GLY A 202 27.11 8.66 -24.71
CA GLY A 202 26.13 7.62 -25.04
C GLY A 202 25.79 6.75 -23.83
N LEU A 203 26.81 6.27 -23.12
CA LEU A 203 26.60 5.48 -21.89
C LEU A 203 25.92 6.30 -20.82
N ALA A 204 26.32 7.54 -20.59
CA ALA A 204 25.69 8.43 -19.60
C ALA A 204 24.18 8.62 -19.87
N GLN A 205 23.80 8.84 -21.13
CA GLN A 205 22.39 9.00 -21.51
C GLN A 205 21.57 7.71 -21.30
N GLN A 206 22.16 6.55 -21.64
CA GLN A 206 21.48 5.26 -21.44
C GLN A 206 21.35 4.90 -19.96
N LEU A 207 22.37 5.14 -19.14
CA LEU A 207 22.32 4.93 -17.70
C LEU A 207 21.34 5.88 -17.02
N LYS A 208 21.25 7.14 -17.46
CA LYS A 208 20.22 8.07 -16.99
C LYS A 208 18.82 7.53 -17.26
N THR A 209 18.58 7.06 -18.48
CA THR A 209 17.29 6.45 -18.84
C THR A 209 17.00 5.20 -18.00
N TYR A 210 18.00 4.33 -17.83
CA TYR A 210 17.94 3.12 -17.01
C TYR A 210 17.56 3.43 -15.55
N VAL A 211 18.21 4.42 -14.92
CA VAL A 211 17.88 4.81 -13.53
C VAL A 211 16.48 5.41 -13.44
N ASN A 212 16.10 6.29 -14.36
CA ASN A 212 14.77 6.89 -14.37
C ASN A 212 13.66 5.84 -14.52
N LYS A 213 13.92 4.73 -15.22
CA LYS A 213 13.02 3.57 -15.36
C LYS A 213 12.98 2.68 -14.11
N GLY A 214 13.81 2.98 -13.12
CA GLY A 214 13.81 2.26 -11.85
C GLY A 214 15.07 1.43 -11.59
N GLY A 215 16.03 1.37 -12.52
CA GLY A 215 17.30 0.65 -12.33
C GLY A 215 18.15 1.22 -11.20
N THR A 216 18.97 0.38 -10.61
CA THR A 216 19.93 0.80 -9.58
C THR A 216 21.34 0.86 -10.18
N LEU A 217 21.96 2.01 -10.03
CA LEU A 217 23.33 2.27 -10.49
C LEU A 217 24.26 2.42 -9.28
N LEU A 218 25.36 1.69 -9.26
CA LEU A 218 26.42 1.81 -8.26
C LEU A 218 27.71 2.25 -8.96
N VAL A 219 28.36 3.30 -8.48
CA VAL A 219 29.51 3.92 -9.10
C VAL A 219 30.72 3.90 -8.17
N PHE A 220 31.78 3.22 -8.58
CA PHE A 220 33.10 3.30 -8.02
C PHE A 220 34.01 4.02 -9.05
N PRO A 221 34.50 5.24 -8.74
CA PRO A 221 35.31 6.00 -9.67
C PRO A 221 36.66 5.32 -9.92
N SER A 222 37.27 5.59 -11.08
CA SER A 222 38.63 5.17 -11.37
C SER A 222 39.64 5.98 -10.58
N ASN A 223 40.88 5.47 -10.49
CA ASN A 223 42.02 6.23 -9.97
C ASN A 223 42.29 7.49 -10.81
N ASP A 224 42.11 7.38 -12.13
CA ASP A 224 42.33 8.45 -13.11
C ASP A 224 41.03 8.92 -13.74
N ALA A 225 39.98 9.12 -12.91
CA ALA A 225 38.64 9.49 -13.36
C ALA A 225 38.63 10.86 -14.05
N ASP A 226 38.10 10.94 -15.27
CA ASP A 226 37.70 12.20 -15.88
C ASP A 226 36.48 12.78 -15.17
N LEU A 227 36.71 13.70 -14.27
CA LEU A 227 35.69 14.30 -13.39
C LEU A 227 34.57 14.97 -14.18
N THR A 228 34.85 15.45 -15.40
CA THR A 228 33.84 16.08 -16.25
C THR A 228 32.82 15.06 -16.75
N SER A 229 33.27 13.89 -17.15
CA SER A 229 32.39 12.82 -17.63
C SER A 229 31.54 12.22 -16.51
N TYR A 230 32.10 12.07 -15.30
CA TYR A 230 31.37 11.64 -14.12
C TYR A 230 30.27 12.66 -13.70
N ARG A 231 30.62 13.95 -13.76
CA ARG A 231 29.67 15.03 -13.53
C ARG A 231 28.53 14.96 -14.56
N ALA A 232 28.83 14.78 -15.83
CA ALA A 232 27.81 14.70 -16.90
C ALA A 232 26.82 13.53 -16.71
N LEU A 233 27.26 12.41 -16.09
CA LEU A 233 26.39 11.31 -15.73
C LEU A 233 25.57 11.60 -14.46
N LEU A 234 26.23 12.02 -13.37
CA LEU A 234 25.66 11.99 -12.02
C LEU A 234 24.82 13.23 -11.67
N GLU A 235 25.21 14.43 -12.16
CA GLU A 235 24.47 15.66 -11.91
C GLU A 235 23.03 15.62 -12.43
N PRO A 236 22.75 15.13 -13.67
CA PRO A 236 21.36 14.97 -14.14
C PRO A 236 20.55 13.91 -13.42
N LEU A 237 21.18 13.05 -12.64
CA LEU A 237 20.57 12.06 -11.76
C LEU A 237 20.34 12.60 -10.34
N ASN A 238 20.66 13.88 -10.10
CA ASN A 238 20.62 14.51 -8.78
C ASN A 238 21.50 13.79 -7.75
N ALA A 239 22.57 13.13 -8.21
CA ALA A 239 23.55 12.46 -7.37
C ALA A 239 24.83 13.30 -7.27
N ALA A 240 25.52 13.21 -6.13
CA ALA A 240 26.83 13.83 -6.00
C ALA A 240 27.84 13.16 -6.94
N TYR A 241 28.78 13.95 -7.44
CA TYR A 241 29.84 13.52 -8.34
C TYR A 241 31.22 13.83 -7.77
N PRO A 242 32.28 13.10 -8.17
CA PRO A 242 33.65 13.37 -7.76
C PRO A 242 34.10 14.77 -8.23
N GLU A 243 34.73 15.58 -7.35
CA GLU A 243 35.22 16.91 -7.70
C GLU A 243 36.73 17.02 -7.61
N LYS A 244 37.36 16.42 -6.61
CA LYS A 244 38.78 16.53 -6.37
C LYS A 244 39.31 15.28 -5.67
N LEU A 245 40.41 14.74 -6.15
CA LEU A 245 41.15 13.68 -5.47
C LEU A 245 41.98 14.28 -4.32
N LEU A 246 41.78 13.77 -3.12
CA LEU A 246 42.56 14.08 -1.93
C LEU A 246 43.41 12.85 -1.55
N ILE A 247 44.65 13.11 -1.17
CA ILE A 247 45.59 12.09 -0.69
C ILE A 247 45.86 12.41 0.78
N GLY A 248 45.67 11.44 1.64
CA GLY A 248 45.90 11.59 3.09
C GLY A 248 45.23 10.46 3.88
N ASP A 249 45.94 9.96 4.85
CA ASP A 249 45.45 8.89 5.70
C ASP A 249 44.27 9.37 6.54
N THR A 250 43.15 8.69 6.41
CA THR A 250 41.93 8.91 7.19
C THR A 250 41.23 7.58 7.43
N LYS A 251 40.15 7.59 8.18
CA LYS A 251 39.34 6.39 8.45
C LYS A 251 37.85 6.76 8.32
N VAL A 252 37.04 5.83 7.83
CA VAL A 252 35.59 5.98 7.93
C VAL A 252 35.23 6.23 9.39
N SER A 253 34.50 7.31 9.67
CA SER A 253 34.20 7.76 11.03
C SER A 253 32.87 7.24 11.55
N GLY A 254 32.00 6.74 10.67
CA GLY A 254 30.72 6.18 11.08
C GLY A 254 29.91 5.61 9.93
N ILE A 255 28.90 4.85 10.31
CA ILE A 255 27.89 4.28 9.43
C ILE A 255 26.50 4.69 9.85
N ASN A 256 25.57 4.78 8.90
CA ASN A 256 24.17 5.12 9.18
C ASN A 256 23.35 3.84 9.38
N LEU A 257 23.22 3.39 10.61
CA LEU A 257 22.46 2.19 10.97
C LEU A 257 20.96 2.28 10.65
N GLN A 258 20.43 3.49 10.46
CA GLN A 258 19.02 3.68 10.05
C GLN A 258 18.81 3.44 8.55
N ASN A 259 19.90 3.43 7.76
CA ASN A 259 19.81 3.15 6.34
C ASN A 259 19.41 1.69 6.10
N GLN A 260 18.53 1.46 5.13
CA GLN A 260 18.05 0.11 4.77
C GLN A 260 19.17 -0.86 4.39
N VAL A 261 20.29 -0.34 3.90
CA VAL A 261 21.48 -1.14 3.57
C VAL A 261 22.02 -1.87 4.80
N PHE A 262 21.96 -1.25 5.99
CA PHE A 262 22.44 -1.88 7.23
C PHE A 262 21.37 -2.64 8.01
N LYS A 263 20.12 -2.61 7.57
CA LYS A 263 19.05 -3.32 8.26
C LYS A 263 19.33 -4.84 8.28
N ASN A 264 19.38 -5.41 9.47
CA ASN A 264 19.65 -6.85 9.70
C ASN A 264 21.06 -7.34 9.28
N ILE A 265 22.04 -6.44 9.08
CA ILE A 265 23.46 -6.84 8.91
C ILE A 265 24.11 -7.15 10.25
N PHE A 266 23.72 -6.42 11.29
CA PHE A 266 24.26 -6.57 12.62
C PHE A 266 23.15 -7.07 13.56
N GLU A 267 23.46 -8.10 14.37
CA GLU A 267 22.65 -8.45 15.52
C GLU A 267 22.83 -7.40 16.61
N ASP A 268 24.11 -7.11 16.96
CA ASP A 268 24.51 -6.03 17.86
C ASP A 268 25.63 -5.23 17.20
N PHE A 269 25.50 -3.91 17.17
CA PHE A 269 26.55 -3.05 16.65
C PHE A 269 27.59 -2.74 17.73
N PRO A 270 28.88 -3.06 17.50
CA PRO A 270 29.93 -2.87 18.51
C PRO A 270 30.16 -1.38 18.83
N GLN A 271 30.49 -1.08 20.08
CA GLN A 271 30.79 0.29 20.51
C GLN A 271 32.00 0.90 19.78
N ASN A 272 33.01 0.08 19.47
CA ASN A 272 34.20 0.45 18.72
C ASN A 272 34.29 -0.40 17.44
N PRO A 273 33.52 -0.06 16.39
CA PRO A 273 33.55 -0.83 15.16
C PRO A 273 34.88 -0.67 14.44
N ASP A 274 35.40 -1.77 13.90
CA ASP A 274 36.44 -1.64 12.90
C ASP A 274 35.82 -1.09 11.62
N LEU A 275 36.38 0.01 11.10
CA LEU A 275 35.88 0.71 9.93
C LEU A 275 36.98 0.89 8.91
N PRO A 276 36.68 1.01 7.61
CA PRO A 276 37.69 1.09 6.55
C PRO A 276 38.67 2.24 6.73
N VAL A 277 39.96 1.98 6.49
CA VAL A 277 41.01 2.96 6.41
C VAL A 277 41.09 3.46 4.98
N VAL A 278 41.27 4.76 4.79
CA VAL A 278 41.24 5.45 3.52
C VAL A 278 42.55 6.25 3.35
N LYS A 279 43.25 6.03 2.25
CA LYS A 279 44.50 6.73 1.88
C LYS A 279 44.27 7.81 0.83
N LYS A 280 43.32 7.57 -0.08
CA LYS A 280 42.92 8.50 -1.13
C LYS A 280 41.42 8.48 -1.26
N TYR A 281 40.79 9.61 -1.53
CA TYR A 281 39.35 9.69 -1.78
C TYR A 281 39.02 10.91 -2.64
N TYR A 282 37.92 10.83 -3.37
CA TYR A 282 37.34 11.98 -4.03
C TYR A 282 36.43 12.74 -3.10
N THR A 283 36.57 14.07 -3.07
CA THR A 283 35.50 14.89 -2.51
C THR A 283 34.27 14.77 -3.41
N LEU A 284 33.12 14.53 -2.79
CA LEU A 284 31.86 14.47 -3.52
C LEU A 284 31.17 15.84 -3.45
N SER A 285 30.62 16.29 -4.58
CA SER A 285 29.90 17.56 -4.66
C SER A 285 28.77 17.63 -3.66
N SER A 286 28.47 18.83 -3.14
CA SER A 286 27.32 19.05 -2.29
C SER A 286 26.04 18.92 -3.14
N SER A 287 25.28 17.86 -2.94
CA SER A 287 23.95 17.75 -3.53
C SER A 287 22.98 18.63 -2.78
N SER A 288 22.33 19.56 -3.46
CA SER A 288 21.23 20.37 -2.92
C SER A 288 19.94 19.56 -2.66
N ASN A 289 19.99 18.27 -2.95
CA ASN A 289 18.81 17.40 -2.89
C ASN A 289 18.65 16.78 -1.49
N ASN A 290 17.56 17.09 -0.81
CA ASN A 290 17.16 16.50 0.48
C ASN A 290 16.91 14.96 0.46
N ARG A 291 17.15 14.30 -0.67
CA ARG A 291 16.91 12.86 -0.86
C ARG A 291 18.19 12.01 -0.85
N SER A 292 19.31 12.57 -0.34
CA SER A 292 20.54 11.80 -0.16
C SER A 292 20.49 10.97 1.12
N GLU A 293 20.86 9.71 1.03
CA GLU A 293 20.98 8.78 2.15
C GLU A 293 22.44 8.37 2.30
N ASN A 294 23.18 9.03 3.16
CA ASN A 294 24.56 8.62 3.44
C ASN A 294 24.56 7.25 4.12
N ILE A 295 25.36 6.34 3.56
CA ILE A 295 25.58 4.98 4.08
C ILE A 295 26.76 5.00 5.06
N MET A 296 27.89 5.58 4.63
CA MET A 296 29.11 5.71 5.41
C MET A 296 29.67 7.12 5.32
N PHE A 297 30.39 7.54 6.35
CA PHE A 297 30.93 8.91 6.49
C PHE A 297 32.43 8.91 6.77
N LEU A 298 33.13 9.89 6.22
CA LEU A 298 34.45 10.33 6.66
C LEU A 298 34.33 11.33 7.83
N PRO A 299 35.46 11.69 8.50
CA PRO A 299 35.48 12.74 9.51
C PRO A 299 34.84 14.04 9.01
N GLY A 300 34.17 14.76 9.90
CA GLY A 300 33.40 15.95 9.53
C GLY A 300 32.06 15.65 8.82
N ARG A 301 31.60 14.41 8.87
CA ARG A 301 30.38 13.91 8.17
C ARG A 301 30.44 14.04 6.65
N LEU A 302 31.63 14.07 6.08
CA LEU A 302 31.79 14.02 4.63
C LEU A 302 31.28 12.67 4.10
N PRO A 303 30.60 12.64 2.94
CA PRO A 303 30.09 11.40 2.39
C PRO A 303 31.24 10.49 1.91
N PHE A 304 31.24 9.24 2.35
CA PHE A 304 32.15 8.20 1.87
C PHE A 304 31.46 7.26 0.88
N TRP A 305 30.25 6.84 1.23
CA TRP A 305 29.36 6.05 0.37
C TRP A 305 27.94 6.54 0.56
N THR A 306 27.31 6.96 -0.51
CA THR A 306 26.01 7.65 -0.43
C THR A 306 25.05 7.13 -1.48
N GLY A 307 23.79 6.97 -1.10
CA GLY A 307 22.66 6.65 -1.97
C GLY A 307 21.82 7.87 -2.32
N TYR A 308 21.27 7.91 -3.51
CA TYR A 308 20.38 8.95 -4.05
C TYR A 308 19.19 8.31 -4.73
N SER A 309 18.01 8.85 -4.51
CA SER A 309 16.82 8.49 -5.29
C SER A 309 16.71 9.41 -6.50
N SER A 310 16.64 8.85 -7.69
CA SER A 310 16.54 9.58 -8.95
C SER A 310 15.48 8.94 -9.84
N GLY A 311 14.46 9.70 -10.23
CA GLY A 311 13.29 9.14 -10.90
C GLY A 311 12.65 8.02 -10.08
N ARG A 312 12.54 6.84 -10.67
CA ARG A 312 12.05 5.62 -10.02
C ARG A 312 13.16 4.73 -9.47
N GLY A 313 14.44 5.05 -9.81
CA GLY A 313 15.60 4.25 -9.46
C GLY A 313 16.47 4.85 -8.37
N LYS A 314 17.63 4.22 -8.18
CA LYS A 314 18.60 4.61 -7.16
C LYS A 314 19.99 4.71 -7.76
N VAL A 315 20.78 5.64 -7.23
CA VAL A 315 22.20 5.79 -7.57
C VAL A 315 23.01 5.73 -6.29
N TYR A 316 24.02 4.89 -6.25
CA TYR A 316 24.98 4.81 -5.16
C TYR A 316 26.34 5.28 -5.65
N VAL A 317 26.97 6.19 -4.93
CA VAL A 317 28.27 6.75 -5.30
C VAL A 317 29.25 6.53 -4.16
N SER A 318 30.38 5.93 -4.48
CA SER A 318 31.53 5.77 -3.60
C SER A 318 32.51 6.94 -3.78
N ALA A 319 33.09 7.42 -2.70
CA ALA A 319 34.18 8.38 -2.73
C ALA A 319 35.55 7.76 -3.06
N VAL A 320 35.63 6.42 -3.15
CA VAL A 320 36.87 5.69 -3.38
C VAL A 320 36.73 4.71 -4.55
N ALA A 321 37.83 4.52 -5.26
CA ALA A 321 37.98 3.41 -6.20
C ALA A 321 38.03 2.08 -5.45
N LEU A 322 37.71 0.98 -6.14
CA LEU A 322 37.88 -0.38 -5.61
C LEU A 322 39.35 -0.84 -5.80
N ASP A 323 40.26 -0.10 -5.18
CA ASP A 323 41.70 -0.32 -5.23
C ASP A 323 42.27 -0.15 -3.80
N GLU A 324 43.22 -1.02 -3.41
CA GLU A 324 43.86 -0.98 -2.10
C GLU A 324 44.76 0.27 -1.92
N ASP A 325 45.15 0.92 -2.99
CA ASP A 325 45.81 2.22 -2.94
C ASP A 325 44.89 3.34 -2.49
N PHE A 326 43.58 3.18 -2.66
CA PHE A 326 42.56 4.12 -2.12
C PHE A 326 42.16 3.78 -0.70
N SER A 327 41.78 2.53 -0.46
CA SER A 327 41.31 2.12 0.85
C SER A 327 41.34 0.59 1.01
N ASN A 328 41.29 0.12 2.24
CA ASN A 328 41.07 -1.30 2.50
C ASN A 328 39.62 -1.76 2.37
N LEU A 329 38.70 -0.86 1.92
CA LEU A 329 37.27 -1.17 1.77
C LEU A 329 37.02 -2.48 1.02
N PRO A 330 37.67 -2.77 -0.15
CA PRO A 330 37.39 -3.98 -0.91
C PRO A 330 37.65 -5.30 -0.17
N ARG A 331 38.54 -5.28 0.82
CA ARG A 331 38.88 -6.43 1.69
C ARG A 331 38.25 -6.34 3.06
N HIS A 332 37.58 -5.25 3.35
CA HIS A 332 36.95 -5.03 4.67
C HIS A 332 35.70 -5.87 4.85
N ALA A 333 35.47 -6.37 6.08
CA ALA A 333 34.33 -7.23 6.39
C ALA A 333 32.95 -6.61 6.07
N LEU A 334 32.85 -5.29 6.01
CA LEU A 334 31.61 -4.58 5.64
C LEU A 334 31.32 -4.60 4.14
N PHE A 335 32.32 -4.84 3.27
CA PHE A 335 32.15 -4.68 1.83
C PHE A 335 31.13 -5.67 1.25
N LEU A 336 31.32 -6.96 1.50
CA LEU A 336 30.45 -8.00 1.00
C LEU A 336 28.98 -7.86 1.46
N PRO A 337 28.68 -7.68 2.78
CA PRO A 337 27.30 -7.50 3.21
C PRO A 337 26.63 -6.24 2.62
N VAL A 338 27.36 -5.13 2.53
CA VAL A 338 26.83 -3.88 1.94
C VAL A 338 26.52 -4.06 0.46
N MET A 339 27.42 -4.68 -0.30
CA MET A 339 27.20 -4.97 -1.72
C MET A 339 25.99 -5.89 -1.93
N PHE A 340 25.86 -6.93 -1.13
CA PHE A 340 24.69 -7.83 -1.16
C PHE A 340 23.41 -7.08 -0.86
N ARG A 341 23.41 -6.24 0.17
CA ARG A 341 22.20 -5.47 0.53
C ARG A 341 21.82 -4.47 -0.57
N ILE A 342 22.79 -3.78 -1.17
CA ILE A 342 22.51 -2.89 -2.31
C ILE A 342 21.92 -3.71 -3.47
N ALA A 343 22.50 -4.86 -3.79
CA ALA A 343 21.98 -5.73 -4.83
C ALA A 343 20.55 -6.20 -4.52
N LEU A 344 20.27 -6.69 -3.30
CA LEU A 344 18.95 -7.12 -2.89
C LEU A 344 17.94 -5.98 -2.87
N LEU A 345 18.35 -4.76 -2.55
CA LEU A 345 17.49 -3.57 -2.55
C LEU A 345 17.26 -2.97 -3.95
N SER A 346 17.96 -3.46 -4.98
CA SER A 346 17.79 -3.02 -6.36
C SER A 346 16.64 -3.76 -7.08
N GLY A 347 16.08 -4.82 -6.47
CA GLY A 347 14.90 -5.49 -7.00
C GLY A 347 13.69 -4.55 -6.99
N HIS A 348 12.93 -4.55 -8.08
CA HIS A 348 11.62 -3.90 -8.12
C HIS A 348 10.60 -4.94 -7.72
N ASP A 349 9.93 -4.67 -6.59
CA ASP A 349 8.80 -5.47 -6.17
C ASP A 349 7.52 -4.91 -6.80
N GLN A 350 6.75 -5.80 -7.43
CA GLN A 350 5.37 -5.49 -7.78
C GLN A 350 4.54 -5.36 -6.50
N PRO A 351 3.48 -4.54 -6.49
CA PRO A 351 2.48 -4.60 -5.43
C PRO A 351 2.01 -6.04 -5.23
N LEU A 352 1.96 -6.49 -3.98
CA LEU A 352 1.51 -7.84 -3.65
C LEU A 352 0.06 -8.09 -4.05
N PHE A 353 -0.74 -7.03 -4.07
CA PHE A 353 -2.17 -7.06 -4.42
C PHE A 353 -2.64 -5.68 -4.89
N TYR A 354 -3.81 -5.67 -5.51
CA TYR A 354 -4.58 -4.49 -5.90
C TYR A 354 -5.99 -4.56 -5.31
N THR A 355 -6.63 -3.41 -5.16
CA THR A 355 -7.98 -3.28 -4.60
C THR A 355 -8.97 -2.97 -5.71
N LEU A 356 -10.04 -3.76 -5.83
CA LEU A 356 -11.10 -3.55 -6.81
C LEU A 356 -11.79 -2.20 -6.57
N GLY A 357 -12.02 -1.46 -7.64
CA GLY A 357 -12.68 -0.15 -7.60
C GLY A 357 -11.86 1.00 -7.03
N ALA A 358 -10.67 0.72 -6.44
CA ALA A 358 -9.75 1.75 -5.95
C ALA A 358 -8.51 1.89 -6.85
N ASP A 359 -7.97 0.77 -7.32
CA ASP A 359 -6.80 0.73 -8.20
C ASP A 359 -7.26 0.63 -9.66
N GLU A 360 -7.33 1.77 -10.35
CA GLU A 360 -7.73 1.83 -11.76
C GLU A 360 -6.63 1.36 -12.71
N THR A 361 -5.38 1.47 -12.27
CA THR A 361 -4.18 1.17 -13.07
C THR A 361 -3.31 0.14 -12.38
N ILE A 362 -2.99 -0.92 -13.10
CA ILE A 362 -2.16 -2.02 -12.63
C ILE A 362 -0.81 -1.93 -13.33
N GLU A 363 0.23 -1.84 -12.56
CA GLU A 363 1.59 -1.81 -13.07
C GLU A 363 2.21 -3.21 -13.03
N VAL A 364 2.76 -3.64 -14.18
CA VAL A 364 3.48 -4.92 -14.32
C VAL A 364 4.85 -4.68 -14.96
N PRO A 365 5.82 -5.60 -14.83
CA PRO A 365 7.09 -5.50 -15.52
C PRO A 365 6.91 -5.22 -17.02
N PRO A 366 7.91 -4.60 -17.67
CA PRO A 366 7.81 -4.28 -19.08
C PRO A 366 7.58 -5.54 -19.90
N VAL A 367 6.45 -5.62 -20.57
CA VAL A 367 6.09 -6.71 -21.46
C VAL A 367 6.09 -6.18 -22.89
N GLN A 368 7.06 -6.59 -23.68
CA GLN A 368 7.05 -6.24 -25.11
C GLN A 368 5.83 -6.88 -25.77
N THR A 369 4.94 -6.05 -26.29
CA THR A 369 3.76 -6.49 -27.03
C THR A 369 3.84 -6.04 -28.48
N ASN A 370 3.47 -6.92 -29.39
CA ASN A 370 3.22 -6.56 -30.78
C ASN A 370 1.70 -6.39 -30.99
N PRO A 371 1.23 -5.64 -31.99
CA PRO A 371 -0.20 -5.43 -32.24
C PRO A 371 -1.02 -6.72 -32.38
N LYS A 372 -0.37 -7.85 -32.69
CA LYS A 372 -1.00 -9.18 -32.81
C LYS A 372 -0.95 -10.01 -31.52
N GLN A 373 -0.28 -9.54 -30.46
CA GLN A 373 -0.10 -10.28 -29.20
C GLN A 373 -0.78 -9.53 -28.06
N LEU A 374 -2.05 -9.87 -27.83
CA LEU A 374 -2.83 -9.28 -26.76
C LEU A 374 -2.43 -9.87 -25.40
N LEU A 375 -2.32 -9.01 -24.39
CA LEU A 375 -2.27 -9.44 -23.00
C LEU A 375 -3.68 -9.78 -22.52
N LYS A 376 -3.80 -10.88 -21.76
CA LYS A 376 -5.07 -11.35 -21.21
C LYS A 376 -4.88 -11.65 -19.73
N LEU A 377 -5.78 -11.15 -18.88
CA LEU A 377 -5.93 -11.62 -17.52
C LEU A 377 -6.86 -12.83 -17.51
N VAL A 378 -6.37 -13.94 -16.94
CA VAL A 378 -7.09 -15.22 -16.96
C VAL A 378 -7.27 -15.72 -15.53
N LYS A 379 -8.51 -16.04 -15.16
CA LYS A 379 -8.89 -16.72 -13.91
C LYS A 379 -9.89 -17.80 -14.23
N GLN A 380 -9.58 -19.06 -13.88
CA GLN A 380 -10.50 -20.22 -14.03
C GLN A 380 -11.20 -20.33 -15.39
N GLY A 381 -10.47 -20.04 -16.50
CA GLY A 381 -11.00 -20.11 -17.85
C GLY A 381 -11.70 -18.85 -18.37
N GLN A 382 -12.02 -17.90 -17.50
CA GLN A 382 -12.48 -16.56 -17.91
C GLN A 382 -11.27 -15.72 -18.30
N SER A 383 -11.41 -14.91 -19.34
CA SER A 383 -10.34 -14.03 -19.82
C SER A 383 -10.84 -12.60 -20.03
N ILE A 384 -10.07 -11.65 -19.52
CA ILE A 384 -10.31 -10.21 -19.66
C ILE A 384 -9.13 -9.62 -20.42
N ILE A 385 -9.40 -8.81 -21.45
CA ILE A 385 -8.37 -8.10 -22.20
C ILE A 385 -8.29 -6.67 -21.63
N PRO A 386 -7.18 -6.31 -20.95
CA PRO A 386 -6.98 -4.95 -20.45
C PRO A 386 -6.65 -4.01 -21.62
N GLU A 387 -6.88 -2.72 -21.42
CA GLU A 387 -6.23 -1.69 -22.21
C GLU A 387 -4.78 -1.58 -21.75
N VAL A 388 -3.84 -1.57 -22.67
CA VAL A 388 -2.40 -1.63 -22.37
C VAL A 388 -1.72 -0.34 -22.81
N LYS A 389 -1.04 0.32 -21.89
CA LYS A 389 -0.17 1.46 -22.16
C LYS A 389 1.27 1.07 -21.81
N GLN A 390 2.16 1.21 -22.77
CA GLN A 390 3.60 1.03 -22.52
C GLN A 390 4.18 2.32 -21.94
N GLU A 391 4.84 2.21 -20.80
CA GLU A 391 5.61 3.29 -20.22
C GLU A 391 7.09 2.95 -20.16
N GLU A 392 7.92 3.96 -19.93
CA GLU A 392 9.34 3.72 -19.75
C GLU A 392 9.60 2.88 -18.48
N GLY A 393 9.93 1.59 -18.68
CA GLY A 393 10.27 0.66 -17.58
C GLY A 393 9.15 -0.15 -17.00
N SER A 394 7.89 0.03 -17.45
CA SER A 394 6.74 -0.78 -17.01
C SER A 394 5.66 -0.87 -18.08
N THR A 395 4.73 -1.78 -17.86
CA THR A 395 3.49 -1.88 -18.65
C THR A 395 2.32 -1.58 -17.74
N LEU A 396 1.52 -0.58 -18.09
CA LEU A 396 0.30 -0.23 -17.37
C LEU A 396 -0.90 -0.93 -18.01
N LEU A 397 -1.73 -1.53 -17.16
CA LEU A 397 -2.96 -2.20 -17.56
C LEU A 397 -4.13 -1.42 -16.96
N TYR A 398 -5.07 -1.01 -17.81
CA TYR A 398 -6.32 -0.37 -17.42
C TYR A 398 -7.45 -1.37 -17.54
N MET A 399 -8.15 -1.61 -16.43
CA MET A 399 -9.16 -2.67 -16.36
C MET A 399 -10.57 -2.12 -16.55
N ALA A 400 -10.79 -0.84 -16.32
CA ALA A 400 -12.12 -0.24 -16.22
C ALA A 400 -13.04 -1.11 -15.33
N ASP A 401 -14.35 -1.05 -15.53
CA ASP A 401 -15.33 -1.82 -14.74
C ASP A 401 -15.43 -3.33 -15.14
N ARG A 402 -14.44 -3.85 -15.89
CA ARG A 402 -14.48 -5.24 -16.39
C ARG A 402 -14.05 -6.27 -15.35
N LEU A 403 -13.34 -5.84 -14.31
CA LEU A 403 -12.88 -6.72 -13.24
C LEU A 403 -13.77 -6.52 -12.01
N GLN A 404 -14.62 -7.52 -11.74
CA GLN A 404 -15.60 -7.46 -10.64
C GLN A 404 -15.39 -8.55 -9.59
N GLU A 405 -14.51 -9.50 -9.85
CA GLU A 405 -14.28 -10.62 -8.93
C GLU A 405 -12.90 -10.56 -8.30
N THR A 406 -12.85 -10.79 -6.99
CA THR A 406 -11.59 -10.97 -6.25
C THR A 406 -10.88 -12.26 -6.63
N GLY A 407 -9.60 -12.37 -6.31
CA GLY A 407 -8.81 -13.58 -6.53
C GLY A 407 -7.50 -13.32 -7.25
N ILE A 408 -6.89 -14.39 -7.71
CA ILE A 408 -5.59 -14.39 -8.37
C ILE A 408 -5.77 -14.63 -9.87
N TYR A 409 -5.18 -13.76 -10.67
CA TYR A 409 -5.26 -13.76 -12.12
C TYR A 409 -3.88 -13.94 -12.73
N ASP A 410 -3.79 -14.75 -13.75
CA ASP A 410 -2.60 -14.89 -14.60
C ASP A 410 -2.64 -13.86 -15.72
N LEU A 411 -1.66 -12.97 -15.79
CA LEU A 411 -1.45 -12.15 -16.97
C LEU A 411 -0.71 -12.98 -18.00
N LYS A 412 -1.38 -13.29 -19.07
CA LYS A 412 -0.84 -14.13 -20.16
C LYS A 412 -0.54 -13.32 -21.41
N LYS A 413 0.60 -13.62 -22.00
CA LYS A 413 0.96 -13.26 -23.36
C LYS A 413 0.93 -14.55 -24.19
N GLN A 414 -0.07 -14.71 -25.05
CA GLN A 414 -0.37 -16.02 -25.66
C GLN A 414 -0.61 -17.07 -24.55
N ASP A 415 0.16 -18.15 -24.51
CA ASP A 415 0.06 -19.22 -23.52
C ASP A 415 1.01 -19.05 -22.32
N SER A 416 1.93 -18.07 -22.38
CA SER A 416 2.92 -17.85 -21.31
C SER A 416 2.41 -16.87 -20.25
N THR A 417 2.47 -17.25 -18.99
CA THR A 417 2.20 -16.36 -17.86
C THR A 417 3.38 -15.40 -17.67
N VAL A 418 3.16 -14.11 -17.85
CA VAL A 418 4.18 -13.05 -17.69
C VAL A 418 4.13 -12.37 -16.33
N ALA A 419 2.96 -12.36 -15.69
CA ALA A 419 2.78 -11.90 -14.32
C ALA A 419 1.60 -12.62 -13.65
N VAL A 420 1.58 -12.61 -12.32
CA VAL A 420 0.44 -13.06 -11.52
C VAL A 420 0.00 -11.88 -10.65
N ILE A 421 -1.28 -11.56 -10.68
CA ILE A 421 -1.84 -10.36 -10.06
C ILE A 421 -2.98 -10.78 -9.15
N ALA A 422 -2.96 -10.29 -7.92
CA ALA A 422 -4.01 -10.55 -6.94
C ALA A 422 -4.91 -9.33 -6.76
N PHE A 423 -6.21 -9.57 -6.66
CA PHE A 423 -7.23 -8.54 -6.42
C PHE A 423 -8.06 -8.88 -5.20
N ASN A 424 -8.29 -7.87 -4.36
CA ASN A 424 -9.13 -7.96 -3.18
C ASN A 424 -10.24 -6.90 -3.24
N ASP A 425 -11.33 -7.14 -2.51
CA ASP A 425 -12.37 -6.15 -2.31
C ASP A 425 -11.86 -4.97 -1.47
N ASN A 426 -12.51 -3.84 -1.65
CA ASN A 426 -12.25 -2.69 -0.81
C ASN A 426 -12.71 -2.98 0.62
N ARG A 427 -11.78 -3.02 1.56
CA ARG A 427 -12.06 -3.32 2.98
C ARG A 427 -12.84 -2.21 3.70
N SER A 428 -13.10 -1.07 3.04
CA SER A 428 -14.07 -0.10 3.56
C SER A 428 -15.48 -0.69 3.67
N GLU A 429 -15.82 -1.69 2.85
CA GLU A 429 -17.10 -2.40 2.93
C GLU A 429 -17.20 -3.35 4.13
N SER A 430 -16.06 -3.74 4.71
CA SER A 430 -16.00 -4.53 5.95
C SER A 430 -16.38 -3.72 7.18
N ASP A 431 -16.30 -2.38 7.12
CA ASP A 431 -16.79 -1.48 8.16
C ASP A 431 -18.32 -1.30 8.05
N LEU A 432 -19.05 -2.13 8.79
CA LEU A 432 -20.50 -2.08 8.87
C LEU A 432 -21.00 -0.97 9.82
N SER A 433 -20.20 0.04 10.12
CA SER A 433 -20.63 1.18 10.94
C SER A 433 -21.62 2.07 10.18
N TYR A 434 -22.62 2.57 10.91
CA TYR A 434 -23.69 3.37 10.37
C TYR A 434 -23.57 4.83 10.82
N LEU A 435 -24.10 5.74 10.00
CA LEU A 435 -24.24 7.13 10.39
C LEU A 435 -25.23 7.25 11.55
N SER A 436 -24.88 8.05 12.54
CA SER A 436 -25.82 8.44 13.60
C SER A 436 -26.88 9.40 13.05
N GLY A 437 -28.02 9.49 13.74
CA GLY A 437 -29.07 10.44 13.34
C GLY A 437 -28.60 11.90 13.26
N SER A 438 -27.62 12.29 14.09
CA SER A 438 -26.99 13.61 14.04
C SER A 438 -26.09 13.80 12.82
N GLU A 439 -25.30 12.78 12.45
CA GLU A 439 -24.47 12.79 11.24
C GLU A 439 -25.35 12.82 9.97
N LEU A 440 -26.45 12.04 9.94
CA LEU A 440 -27.44 12.07 8.86
C LEU A 440 -28.10 13.44 8.72
N SER A 441 -28.46 14.07 9.84
CA SER A 441 -29.06 15.40 9.83
C SER A 441 -28.10 16.49 9.34
N ALA A 442 -26.81 16.28 9.51
CA ALA A 442 -25.78 17.20 9.00
C ALA A 442 -25.56 17.08 7.49
N LEU A 443 -25.81 15.92 6.90
CA LEU A 443 -25.65 15.66 5.46
C LEU A 443 -26.81 16.19 4.60
N VAL A 444 -27.96 16.49 5.23
CA VAL A 444 -29.18 16.86 4.52
C VAL A 444 -29.57 18.30 4.86
N PRO A 445 -30.12 19.07 3.91
CA PRO A 445 -30.57 20.43 4.19
C PRO A 445 -31.72 20.46 5.20
N ARG A 446 -31.94 21.63 5.82
CA ARG A 446 -32.94 21.88 6.88
C ARG A 446 -34.38 21.38 6.62
N ALA A 447 -34.71 21.01 5.38
CA ALA A 447 -36.04 20.52 4.98
C ALA A 447 -36.17 18.99 5.10
N ALA A 448 -35.18 18.26 5.57
CA ALA A 448 -35.23 16.81 5.66
C ALA A 448 -35.52 16.33 7.08
N THR A 449 -36.33 15.30 7.18
CA THR A 449 -36.66 14.64 8.45
C THR A 449 -35.94 13.29 8.52
N VAL A 450 -35.20 13.03 9.61
CA VAL A 450 -34.55 11.74 9.84
C VAL A 450 -35.51 10.89 10.68
N LEU A 451 -35.99 9.79 10.11
CA LEU A 451 -36.87 8.83 10.77
C LEU A 451 -36.05 7.60 11.19
N ALA A 452 -35.77 7.46 12.47
CA ALA A 452 -35.08 6.27 12.98
C ALA A 452 -36.07 5.11 13.16
N SER A 453 -35.81 3.94 12.58
CA SER A 453 -36.62 2.75 12.76
C SER A 453 -36.53 2.26 14.23
N GLY A 454 -37.51 2.59 15.02
CA GLY A 454 -37.72 2.01 16.34
C GLY A 454 -38.66 0.79 16.27
N LYS A 455 -39.35 0.47 17.38
CA LYS A 455 -40.40 -0.59 17.44
C LYS A 455 -41.64 -0.28 16.59
N ALA A 456 -41.77 0.93 16.03
CA ALA A 456 -42.90 1.33 15.21
C ALA A 456 -42.74 0.81 13.76
N SER A 457 -43.84 0.36 13.14
CA SER A 457 -43.83 -0.10 11.76
C SER A 457 -43.55 1.07 10.81
N LEU A 458 -42.87 0.80 9.69
CA LEU A 458 -42.58 1.79 8.65
C LEU A 458 -43.82 2.54 8.19
N LYS A 459 -44.97 1.83 8.14
CA LYS A 459 -46.30 2.39 7.84
C LYS A 459 -46.74 3.43 8.85
N SER A 460 -46.53 3.19 10.16
CA SER A 460 -46.91 4.17 11.19
C SER A 460 -46.05 5.42 11.14
N MET A 461 -44.75 5.27 10.87
CA MET A 461 -43.80 6.39 10.78
C MET A 461 -44.12 7.29 9.58
N VAL A 462 -44.37 6.69 8.41
CA VAL A 462 -44.79 7.42 7.21
C VAL A 462 -46.12 8.13 7.40
N THR A 463 -47.08 7.46 8.08
CA THR A 463 -48.39 8.05 8.36
C THR A 463 -48.28 9.23 9.35
N GLU A 464 -47.47 9.09 10.39
CA GLU A 464 -47.22 10.14 11.39
C GLU A 464 -46.48 11.34 10.78
N SER A 465 -45.49 11.10 9.88
CA SER A 465 -44.80 12.16 9.13
C SER A 465 -45.72 12.95 8.19
N ASN A 466 -46.68 12.29 7.54
CA ASN A 466 -47.60 12.92 6.59
C ASN A 466 -48.81 13.58 7.21
N PHE A 467 -49.34 13.02 8.30
CA PHE A 467 -50.63 13.45 8.90
C PHE A 467 -50.45 14.03 10.30
N GLY A 468 -49.27 14.05 10.88
CA GLY A 468 -48.99 14.44 12.24
C GLY A 468 -49.58 13.45 13.29
N LEU A 469 -49.39 13.77 14.57
CA LEU A 469 -49.95 12.98 15.66
C LEU A 469 -51.49 13.07 15.61
N GLN A 470 -52.14 11.95 15.33
CA GLN A 470 -53.60 11.88 15.34
C GLN A 470 -54.14 11.85 16.81
N LEU A 471 -54.25 13.04 17.38
CA LEU A 471 -54.67 13.20 18.79
C LEU A 471 -56.19 13.00 19.00
N TRP A 472 -56.97 12.72 17.95
CA TRP A 472 -58.41 12.59 18.04
C TRP A 472 -58.87 11.52 19.06
N LYS A 473 -58.11 10.40 19.17
CA LYS A 473 -58.41 9.36 20.19
C LYS A 473 -58.19 9.88 21.61
N LEU A 474 -57.12 10.64 21.82
CA LEU A 474 -56.86 11.29 23.13
C LEU A 474 -57.96 12.32 23.47
N CYS A 475 -58.40 13.11 22.47
CA CYS A 475 -59.48 14.05 22.66
C CYS A 475 -60.80 13.36 23.03
N ILE A 476 -61.12 12.21 22.41
CA ILE A 476 -62.30 11.41 22.79
C ILE A 476 -62.17 10.88 24.20
N ILE A 477 -61.03 10.32 24.59
CA ILE A 477 -60.78 9.82 25.94
C ILE A 477 -60.92 10.96 26.96
N LEU A 478 -60.30 12.11 26.69
CA LEU A 478 -60.46 13.29 27.56
C LEU A 478 -61.95 13.76 27.67
N ALA A 479 -62.65 13.81 26.53
CA ALA A 479 -64.04 14.14 26.52
C ALA A 479 -64.89 13.17 27.37
N LEU A 480 -64.63 11.87 27.27
CA LEU A 480 -65.33 10.86 28.12
C LEU A 480 -64.95 11.00 29.59
N ILE A 481 -63.73 11.33 29.94
CA ILE A 481 -63.33 11.60 31.33
C ILE A 481 -64.00 12.84 31.84
N PHE A 482 -64.05 13.95 31.07
CA PHE A 482 -64.77 15.15 31.50
C PHE A 482 -66.27 14.91 31.68
N LEU A 483 -66.86 14.13 30.79
CA LEU A 483 -68.25 13.74 30.90
C LEU A 483 -68.49 12.89 32.16
N GLY A 484 -67.61 11.97 32.48
CA GLY A 484 -67.59 11.17 33.69
C GLY A 484 -67.49 12.03 34.97
N VAL A 485 -66.58 13.03 34.94
CA VAL A 485 -66.43 13.99 36.06
C VAL A 485 -67.68 14.85 36.21
N GLU A 486 -68.28 15.33 35.12
CA GLU A 486 -69.53 16.11 35.14
C GLU A 486 -70.66 15.31 35.77
N ILE A 487 -70.83 14.06 35.33
CA ILE A 487 -71.90 13.16 35.94
C ILE A 487 -71.64 12.94 37.44
N ALA A 488 -70.32 12.74 37.81
CA ALA A 488 -70.03 12.58 39.25
C ALA A 488 -70.30 13.86 40.05
N LEU A 489 -69.93 15.02 39.50
CA LEU A 489 -70.23 16.31 40.14
C LEU A 489 -71.79 16.53 40.35
N ILE A 490 -72.56 16.27 39.30
CA ILE A 490 -74.00 16.40 39.35
C ILE A 490 -74.59 15.42 40.38
N ARG A 491 -74.06 14.20 40.49
CA ARG A 491 -74.52 13.17 41.37
C ARG A 491 -74.14 13.40 42.85
N PHE A 492 -72.98 13.94 43.11
CA PHE A 492 -72.44 14.06 44.46
C PHE A 492 -72.50 15.48 45.04
N PHE A 493 -72.53 16.53 44.18
CA PHE A 493 -72.73 17.91 44.63
C PHE A 493 -74.18 18.29 44.54
N LYS A 494 -74.97 18.05 45.64
CA LYS A 494 -76.28 18.62 45.79
C LYS A 494 -76.15 20.09 46.17
N THR A 495 -76.62 20.99 45.32
CA THR A 495 -76.69 22.42 45.63
C THR A 495 -77.92 22.57 46.61
N ASP A 496 -77.69 23.00 47.86
CA ASP A 496 -78.74 23.41 48.78
C ASP A 496 -79.42 24.67 48.19
N ARG A 497 -80.67 24.51 47.70
CA ARG A 497 -81.50 25.64 47.33
C ARG A 497 -82.04 26.25 48.64
N GLN A 498 -81.51 27.39 49.07
CA GLN A 498 -82.16 28.24 50.09
C GLN A 498 -83.52 28.70 49.57
N GLN A 499 -84.55 28.31 50.26
CA GLN A 499 -85.90 28.87 50.10
C GLN A 499 -85.84 30.34 50.50
N VAL A 500 -86.06 31.25 49.56
CA VAL A 500 -86.42 32.64 49.87
C VAL A 500 -87.88 32.69 50.24
N SER A 501 -88.12 32.86 51.53
CA SER A 501 -89.44 33.17 52.03
C SER A 501 -89.82 34.61 51.69
N GLN A 502 -90.96 34.83 51.03
CA GLN A 502 -91.55 36.14 50.83
C GLN A 502 -92.23 36.58 52.13
N PRO A 503 -92.07 37.85 52.56
CA PRO A 503 -92.93 38.43 53.59
C PRO A 503 -94.27 38.97 52.98
N VAL A 504 -95.33 38.91 53.75
CA VAL A 504 -96.65 39.40 53.51
C VAL A 504 -96.70 40.91 53.27
#